data_699acefa62221a3b51b877098832f6b8
#
_entry.id   699acefa62221a3b51b877098832f6b8
#
_cell.length_a   1.000
_cell.length_b   1.000
_cell.length_c   1.000
_cell.angle_alpha   90.00
_cell.angle_beta   90.00
_cell.angle_gamma   90.00
#
_symmetry.space_group_name_H-M   'P 1'
#
loop_
_entity.id
_entity.type
_entity.pdbx_description
1 polymer ?
#
loop_
_entity_poly.entity_id
_entity_poly.type
_entity_poly.pdbx_seq_one_letter_code
_entity_poly.pdbx_strand_id
1 'polypeptide(L)'
;MKLNGKSRKEELRNRIKSHSRYTLGEIREMSALLESEGTFDFSPLENGLFPAARVKKETAYTGYADVWVRDNIHIAHAHYVTGSIEVAARNVNTLMTFFRKYSGRFKDTISAGIAPRDPMKRPHIRFNGNDLKEITDKTWAHAQNDALGYFLWLYSRLAHQQILEIHQEDIDMLALFALYFKTIRYWKDEDSGHWEETRKKSASSIGVVVAALKELQQLLRKTSFDFKYKNKPATGLLEKLIKRGEKALRRILPGECIQRASAKNRRYDA
;
A
#
# COMPACT_ATOMS: atom_id res chain seq x y z
N MET A 1 27.25 0.01 -29.88
CA MET A 1 26.74 -1.13 -30.67
C MET A 1 25.50 -1.66 -29.93
N LYS A 2 24.29 -1.33 -30.37
CA LYS A 2 23.06 -1.83 -29.72
C LYS A 2 22.90 -3.32 -30.08
N LEU A 3 23.10 -4.18 -29.12
CA LEU A 3 22.80 -5.61 -29.26
C LEU A 3 21.28 -5.79 -29.57
N ASN A 4 20.99 -6.68 -30.52
CA ASN A 4 19.62 -6.97 -30.98
C ASN A 4 18.77 -7.48 -29.79
N GLY A 5 17.56 -7.00 -29.57
CA GLY A 5 16.73 -7.31 -28.39
C GLY A 5 16.46 -8.82 -28.15
N LYS A 6 16.67 -9.68 -29.14
CA LYS A 6 16.70 -11.15 -29.00
C LYS A 6 17.90 -11.65 -28.19
N SER A 7 19.11 -11.08 -28.42
CA SER A 7 20.36 -11.48 -27.76
C SER A 7 20.32 -11.17 -26.24
N ARG A 8 19.75 -10.04 -25.86
CA ARG A 8 19.67 -9.63 -24.43
C ARG A 8 18.66 -10.46 -23.62
N LYS A 9 17.52 -10.78 -24.21
CA LYS A 9 16.56 -11.71 -23.57
C LYS A 9 17.14 -13.10 -23.36
N GLU A 10 17.95 -13.59 -24.27
CA GLU A 10 18.64 -14.86 -24.13
C GLU A 10 19.74 -14.79 -23.06
N GLU A 11 20.48 -13.70 -22.99
CA GLU A 11 21.49 -13.48 -21.95
C GLU A 11 20.86 -13.47 -20.55
N LEU A 12 19.79 -12.70 -20.34
CA LEU A 12 19.06 -12.68 -19.07
C LEU A 12 18.47 -14.04 -18.73
N ARG A 13 17.88 -14.73 -19.72
CA ARG A 13 17.32 -16.07 -19.55
C ARG A 13 18.37 -17.10 -19.16
N ASN A 14 19.58 -17.02 -19.72
CA ASN A 14 20.67 -17.90 -19.38
C ASN A 14 21.20 -17.64 -17.96
N ARG A 15 21.30 -16.36 -17.55
CA ARG A 15 21.68 -15.99 -16.19
C ARG A 15 20.67 -16.47 -15.15
N ILE A 16 19.36 -16.34 -15.41
CA ILE A 16 18.29 -16.79 -14.50
C ILE A 16 18.21 -18.33 -14.41
N LYS A 17 18.51 -19.05 -15.47
CA LYS A 17 18.37 -20.52 -15.52
C LYS A 17 19.56 -21.28 -14.97
N SER A 18 20.73 -20.65 -14.86
CA SER A 18 21.98 -21.39 -14.61
C SER A 18 22.27 -21.67 -13.13
N HIS A 19 21.59 -21.00 -12.19
CA HIS A 19 21.96 -21.07 -10.78
C HIS A 19 20.76 -21.23 -9.84
N SER A 20 20.90 -22.10 -8.83
CA SER A 20 19.97 -22.20 -7.70
C SER A 20 20.30 -21.21 -6.58
N ARG A 21 21.47 -20.58 -6.62
CA ARG A 21 21.95 -19.58 -5.67
C ARG A 21 22.73 -18.51 -6.41
N TYR A 22 22.51 -17.23 -6.03
CA TYR A 22 23.17 -16.09 -6.64
C TYR A 22 24.13 -15.44 -5.66
N THR A 23 25.29 -15.04 -6.13
CA THR A 23 26.19 -14.13 -5.43
C THR A 23 25.69 -12.69 -5.53
N LEU A 24 26.17 -11.84 -4.64
CA LEU A 24 25.85 -10.40 -4.69
C LEU A 24 26.32 -9.76 -6.01
N GLY A 25 27.44 -10.22 -6.57
CA GLY A 25 27.95 -9.77 -7.86
C GLY A 25 26.98 -10.06 -9.00
N GLU A 26 26.50 -11.31 -9.09
CA GLU A 26 25.53 -11.74 -10.12
C GLU A 26 24.21 -10.99 -10.01
N ILE A 27 23.72 -10.73 -8.79
CA ILE A 27 22.51 -9.91 -8.58
C ILE A 27 22.73 -8.49 -9.09
N ARG A 28 23.87 -7.86 -8.80
CA ARG A 28 24.21 -6.51 -9.29
C ARG A 28 24.29 -6.47 -10.81
N GLU A 29 24.91 -7.45 -11.44
CA GLU A 29 24.99 -7.54 -12.91
C GLU A 29 23.62 -7.70 -13.56
N MET A 30 22.73 -8.53 -12.97
CA MET A 30 21.35 -8.66 -13.44
C MET A 30 20.57 -7.36 -13.27
N SER A 31 20.72 -6.68 -12.13
CA SER A 31 20.09 -5.37 -11.90
C SER A 31 20.55 -4.34 -12.93
N ALA A 32 21.85 -4.24 -13.18
CA ALA A 32 22.42 -3.31 -14.16
C ALA A 32 21.90 -3.60 -15.58
N LEU A 33 21.75 -4.90 -15.95
CA LEU A 33 21.15 -5.29 -17.21
C LEU A 33 19.69 -4.85 -17.31
N LEU A 34 18.89 -5.07 -16.27
CA LEU A 34 17.47 -4.65 -16.22
C LEU A 34 17.32 -3.12 -16.26
N GLU A 35 18.20 -2.40 -15.55
CA GLU A 35 18.26 -0.93 -15.61
C GLU A 35 18.57 -0.45 -17.05
N SER A 36 19.56 -1.06 -17.72
CA SER A 36 19.93 -0.68 -19.10
C SER A 36 18.77 -0.90 -20.10
N GLU A 37 17.82 -1.77 -19.78
CA GLU A 37 16.60 -2.04 -20.57
C GLU A 37 15.43 -1.12 -20.17
N GLY A 38 15.60 -0.24 -19.18
CA GLY A 38 14.54 0.63 -18.68
C GLY A 38 13.45 -0.12 -17.90
N THR A 39 13.74 -1.32 -17.40
CA THR A 39 12.76 -2.13 -16.66
C THR A 39 12.29 -1.44 -15.39
N PHE A 40 13.15 -0.63 -14.77
CA PHE A 40 12.85 0.14 -13.55
C PHE A 40 12.53 1.61 -13.85
N ASP A 41 12.36 1.98 -15.11
CA ASP A 41 11.99 3.34 -15.50
C ASP A 41 10.48 3.54 -15.38
N PHE A 42 10.04 3.94 -14.19
CA PHE A 42 8.68 4.38 -13.92
C PHE A 42 8.61 5.89 -14.10
N SER A 43 7.80 6.36 -15.06
CA SER A 43 7.60 7.80 -15.28
C SER A 43 6.54 8.33 -14.33
N PRO A 44 6.90 9.17 -13.36
CA PRO A 44 5.92 9.79 -12.46
C PRO A 44 5.13 10.87 -13.20
N LEU A 45 3.93 11.14 -12.68
CA LEU A 45 3.19 12.37 -12.96
C LEU A 45 3.92 13.57 -12.35
N GLU A 46 3.54 14.80 -12.76
CA GLU A 46 4.14 16.03 -12.23
C GLU A 46 4.10 16.14 -10.70
N ASN A 47 3.11 15.55 -10.06
CA ASN A 47 2.95 15.52 -8.60
C ASN A 47 3.69 14.38 -7.89
N GLY A 48 4.41 13.52 -8.63
CA GLY A 48 5.17 12.40 -8.09
C GLY A 48 4.41 11.09 -7.91
N LEU A 49 3.14 11.03 -8.33
CA LEU A 49 2.40 9.77 -8.38
C LEU A 49 2.74 8.98 -9.64
N PHE A 50 2.51 7.68 -9.58
CA PHE A 50 2.73 6.77 -10.70
C PHE A 50 1.38 6.21 -11.19
N PRO A 51 1.04 6.36 -12.48
CA PRO A 51 -0.09 5.66 -13.05
C PRO A 51 0.21 4.16 -13.11
N ALA A 52 -0.85 3.33 -13.10
CA ALA A 52 -0.67 1.86 -13.10
C ALA A 52 0.04 1.35 -14.36
N ALA A 53 -0.04 2.07 -15.47
CA ALA A 53 0.74 1.79 -16.66
C ALA A 53 1.00 3.07 -17.46
N ARG A 54 2.06 3.06 -18.28
CA ARG A 54 2.23 4.05 -19.35
C ARG A 54 1.15 3.85 -20.40
N VAL A 55 0.16 4.71 -20.40
CA VAL A 55 -1.00 4.61 -21.30
C VAL A 55 -0.74 5.46 -22.53
N LYS A 56 -0.79 4.84 -23.71
CA LYS A 56 -0.85 5.54 -24.98
C LYS A 56 -2.27 6.09 -25.18
N LYS A 57 -2.43 7.11 -26.03
CA LYS A 57 -3.76 7.68 -26.34
C LYS A 57 -4.79 6.62 -26.73
N GLU A 58 -4.36 5.60 -27.47
CA GLU A 58 -5.19 4.50 -27.98
C GLU A 58 -5.66 3.55 -26.86
N THR A 59 -4.99 3.52 -25.72
CA THR A 59 -5.31 2.64 -24.58
C THR A 59 -5.80 3.41 -23.35
N ALA A 60 -6.08 4.72 -23.48
CA ALA A 60 -6.54 5.56 -22.38
C ALA A 60 -7.85 5.08 -21.74
N TYR A 61 -8.71 4.39 -22.52
CA TYR A 61 -9.98 3.83 -22.05
C TYR A 61 -9.84 2.68 -21.04
N THR A 62 -8.66 2.09 -20.92
CA THR A 62 -8.43 0.94 -20.04
C THR A 62 -8.47 1.28 -18.54
N GLY A 63 -8.39 2.57 -18.22
CA GLY A 63 -8.31 3.05 -16.81
C GLY A 63 -6.95 2.89 -16.15
N TYR A 64 -5.96 2.32 -16.83
CA TYR A 64 -4.59 2.19 -16.30
C TYR A 64 -3.82 3.53 -16.24
N ALA A 65 -4.41 4.62 -16.72
CA ALA A 65 -3.93 5.99 -16.48
C ALA A 65 -4.19 6.46 -15.03
N ASP A 66 -5.09 5.78 -14.31
CA ASP A 66 -5.40 6.09 -12.93
C ASP A 66 -4.28 5.64 -11.99
N VAL A 67 -4.34 6.15 -10.78
CA VAL A 67 -3.40 5.83 -9.70
C VAL A 67 -4.04 4.83 -8.74
N TRP A 68 -3.31 3.78 -8.41
CA TRP A 68 -3.63 2.87 -7.30
C TRP A 68 -2.69 3.13 -6.13
N VAL A 69 -3.25 3.27 -4.94
CA VAL A 69 -2.47 3.51 -3.72
C VAL A 69 -1.42 2.41 -3.49
N ARG A 70 -1.80 1.16 -3.63
CA ARG A 70 -0.90 0.00 -3.43
C ARG A 70 0.29 0.04 -4.38
N ASP A 71 0.05 0.22 -5.67
CA ASP A 71 1.10 0.28 -6.70
C ASP A 71 2.07 1.43 -6.40
N ASN A 72 1.53 2.59 -6.05
CA ASN A 72 2.34 3.75 -5.68
C ASN A 72 3.23 3.49 -4.48
N ILE A 73 2.73 2.82 -3.45
CA ILE A 73 3.54 2.50 -2.27
C ILE A 73 4.63 1.48 -2.60
N HIS A 74 4.35 0.48 -3.44
CA HIS A 74 5.39 -0.46 -3.86
C HIS A 74 6.49 0.22 -4.67
N ILE A 75 6.14 1.11 -5.61
CA ILE A 75 7.11 1.88 -6.41
C ILE A 75 7.89 2.84 -5.50
N ALA A 76 7.20 3.60 -4.63
CA ALA A 76 7.85 4.49 -3.69
C ALA A 76 8.82 3.74 -2.75
N HIS A 77 8.42 2.57 -2.25
CA HIS A 77 9.29 1.75 -1.42
C HIS A 77 10.51 1.22 -2.20
N ALA A 78 10.34 0.84 -3.47
CA ALA A 78 11.46 0.46 -4.32
C ALA A 78 12.46 1.62 -4.48
N HIS A 79 11.98 2.84 -4.76
CA HIS A 79 12.81 4.03 -4.81
C HIS A 79 13.51 4.33 -3.47
N TYR A 80 12.80 4.18 -2.35
CA TYR A 80 13.39 4.35 -1.03
C TYR A 80 14.55 3.39 -0.77
N VAL A 81 14.40 2.09 -1.05
CA VAL A 81 15.44 1.09 -0.78
C VAL A 81 16.61 1.16 -1.76
N THR A 82 16.43 1.75 -2.94
CA THR A 82 17.48 2.00 -3.92
C THR A 82 18.18 3.37 -3.75
N GLY A 83 17.77 4.17 -2.75
CA GLY A 83 18.41 5.43 -2.41
C GLY A 83 17.76 6.67 -3.05
N SER A 84 16.73 6.52 -3.89
CA SER A 84 15.96 7.63 -4.46
C SER A 84 14.91 8.15 -3.47
N ILE A 85 15.39 8.62 -2.31
CA ILE A 85 14.54 8.94 -1.13
C ILE A 85 13.53 10.04 -1.43
N GLU A 86 13.93 11.06 -2.19
CA GLU A 86 13.09 12.20 -2.55
C GLU A 86 11.87 11.79 -3.38
N VAL A 87 12.04 10.81 -4.28
CA VAL A 87 10.94 10.27 -5.07
C VAL A 87 9.91 9.59 -4.15
N ALA A 88 10.38 8.80 -3.20
CA ALA A 88 9.52 8.13 -2.23
C ALA A 88 8.78 9.15 -1.34
N ALA A 89 9.50 10.15 -0.82
CA ALA A 89 8.93 11.21 0.01
C ALA A 89 7.84 12.01 -0.73
N ARG A 90 8.13 12.42 -1.97
CA ARG A 90 7.17 13.15 -2.81
C ARG A 90 5.91 12.34 -3.07
N ASN A 91 6.06 11.07 -3.39
CA ASN A 91 4.92 10.17 -3.64
C ASN A 91 4.00 10.06 -2.42
N VAL A 92 4.53 9.72 -1.25
CA VAL A 92 3.69 9.55 -0.04
C VAL A 92 3.07 10.86 0.44
N ASN A 93 3.73 12.01 0.25
CA ASN A 93 3.17 13.31 0.57
C ASN A 93 1.98 13.67 -0.34
N THR A 94 2.06 13.33 -1.63
CA THR A 94 0.93 13.52 -2.55
C THR A 94 -0.23 12.60 -2.19
N LEU A 95 0.03 11.35 -1.81
CA LEU A 95 -1.00 10.45 -1.30
C LEU A 95 -1.62 10.98 0.00
N MET A 96 -0.83 11.56 0.91
CA MET A 96 -1.34 12.22 2.12
C MET A 96 -2.29 13.37 1.77
N THR A 97 -1.94 14.18 0.77
CA THR A 97 -2.82 15.26 0.26
C THR A 97 -4.15 14.71 -0.24
N PHE A 98 -4.13 13.61 -0.99
CA PHE A 98 -5.35 12.93 -1.42
C PHE A 98 -6.21 12.48 -0.23
N PHE A 99 -5.63 11.78 0.74
CA PHE A 99 -6.38 11.28 1.89
C PHE A 99 -6.92 12.40 2.78
N ARG A 100 -6.19 13.52 2.94
CA ARG A 100 -6.70 14.70 3.64
C ARG A 100 -7.91 15.30 2.93
N LYS A 101 -7.84 15.46 1.61
CA LYS A 101 -8.93 15.96 0.76
C LYS A 101 -10.22 15.13 0.94
N TYR A 102 -10.08 13.82 1.06
CA TYR A 102 -11.22 12.89 1.20
C TYR A 102 -11.32 12.25 2.59
N SER A 103 -10.83 12.94 3.62
CA SER A 103 -10.90 12.46 5.02
C SER A 103 -12.33 12.20 5.51
N GLY A 104 -13.33 12.80 4.88
CA GLY A 104 -14.75 12.55 5.15
C GLY A 104 -15.12 11.08 5.12
N ARG A 105 -14.61 10.30 4.18
CA ARG A 105 -14.91 8.85 4.10
C ARG A 105 -14.46 8.06 5.33
N PHE A 106 -13.32 8.44 5.91
CA PHE A 106 -12.88 7.88 7.18
C PHE A 106 -13.80 8.31 8.32
N LYS A 107 -14.10 9.60 8.41
CA LYS A 107 -14.95 10.18 9.45
C LYS A 107 -16.36 9.58 9.42
N ASP A 108 -16.97 9.44 8.26
CA ASP A 108 -18.30 8.84 8.07
C ASP A 108 -18.32 7.39 8.55
N THR A 109 -17.31 6.59 8.17
CA THR A 109 -17.19 5.20 8.63
C THR A 109 -17.01 5.12 10.14
N ILE A 110 -16.16 5.98 10.71
CA ILE A 110 -15.90 6.02 12.15
C ILE A 110 -17.16 6.43 12.93
N SER A 111 -17.89 7.44 12.45
CA SER A 111 -19.12 7.92 13.06
C SER A 111 -20.25 6.90 12.99
N ALA A 112 -20.37 6.17 11.86
CA ALA A 112 -21.35 5.09 11.72
C ALA A 112 -21.03 3.88 12.63
N GLY A 113 -19.79 3.74 13.10
CA GLY A 113 -19.38 2.67 14.00
C GLY A 113 -19.31 1.27 13.35
N ILE A 114 -19.50 1.16 12.03
CA ILE A 114 -19.57 -0.10 11.29
C ILE A 114 -18.91 0.04 9.90
N ALA A 115 -18.35 -1.06 9.41
CA ALA A 115 -17.78 -1.13 8.07
C ALA A 115 -18.89 -0.97 7.00
N PRO A 116 -18.77 -0.04 6.04
CA PRO A 116 -19.70 0.05 4.92
C PRO A 116 -19.74 -1.25 4.12
N ARG A 117 -20.94 -1.74 3.79
CA ARG A 117 -21.09 -2.87 2.88
C ARG A 117 -20.75 -2.49 1.44
N ASP A 118 -21.19 -1.32 1.02
CA ASP A 118 -20.88 -0.74 -0.27
C ASP A 118 -19.39 -0.33 -0.30
N PRO A 119 -18.57 -0.93 -1.19
CA PRO A 119 -17.15 -0.58 -1.29
C PRO A 119 -16.94 0.88 -1.73
N MET A 120 -17.86 1.48 -2.47
CA MET A 120 -17.79 2.88 -2.90
C MET A 120 -17.92 3.88 -1.74
N LYS A 121 -18.39 3.47 -0.58
CA LYS A 121 -18.45 4.29 0.64
C LYS A 121 -17.19 4.17 1.51
N ARG A 122 -16.26 3.31 1.15
CA ARG A 122 -14.97 3.18 1.83
C ARG A 122 -13.99 4.23 1.31
N PRO A 123 -12.88 4.52 2.02
CA PRO A 123 -11.81 5.33 1.48
C PRO A 123 -11.36 4.79 0.13
N HIS A 124 -11.28 5.66 -0.89
CA HIS A 124 -10.91 5.23 -2.23
C HIS A 124 -9.41 4.93 -2.30
N ILE A 125 -9.07 3.86 -3.00
CA ILE A 125 -7.69 3.41 -3.22
C ILE A 125 -7.27 3.50 -4.69
N ARG A 126 -8.20 3.89 -5.56
CA ARG A 126 -8.00 4.21 -6.97
C ARG A 126 -8.64 5.57 -7.26
N PHE A 127 -7.91 6.44 -7.95
CA PHE A 127 -8.35 7.79 -8.24
C PHE A 127 -7.58 8.39 -9.43
N ASN A 128 -8.04 9.53 -9.95
CA ASN A 128 -7.33 10.26 -11.00
C ASN A 128 -6.06 10.91 -10.42
N GLY A 129 -4.89 10.50 -10.91
CA GLY A 129 -3.61 10.95 -10.37
C GLY A 129 -3.27 12.40 -10.68
N ASN A 130 -3.81 13.00 -11.76
CA ASN A 130 -3.44 14.36 -12.16
C ASN A 130 -4.08 15.44 -11.26
N ASP A 131 -5.36 15.28 -10.93
CA ASP A 131 -6.14 16.28 -10.18
C ASP A 131 -6.58 15.79 -8.79
N LEU A 132 -6.15 14.59 -8.42
CA LEU A 132 -6.49 13.94 -7.16
C LEU A 132 -8.01 13.85 -6.94
N LYS A 133 -8.78 13.55 -8.00
CA LYS A 133 -10.22 13.35 -7.90
C LYS A 133 -10.57 11.88 -7.76
N GLU A 134 -11.52 11.60 -6.88
CA GLU A 134 -12.13 10.27 -6.81
C GLU A 134 -12.87 9.95 -8.11
N ILE A 135 -12.81 8.67 -8.50
CA ILE A 135 -13.57 8.14 -9.63
C ILE A 135 -14.88 7.60 -9.05
N THR A 136 -15.99 8.24 -9.40
CA THR A 136 -17.32 7.91 -8.82
C THR A 136 -18.34 7.49 -9.89
N ASP A 137 -18.02 7.62 -11.15
CA ASP A 137 -18.84 7.23 -12.31
C ASP A 137 -18.79 5.72 -12.59
N LYS A 138 -17.83 5.03 -11.97
CA LYS A 138 -17.65 3.57 -12.08
C LYS A 138 -17.53 2.95 -10.71
N THR A 139 -18.22 1.83 -10.49
CA THR A 139 -18.05 1.05 -9.27
C THR A 139 -16.66 0.40 -9.23
N TRP A 140 -16.07 0.39 -8.03
CA TRP A 140 -14.77 -0.24 -7.80
C TRP A 140 -14.68 -0.92 -6.45
N ALA A 141 -13.78 -1.90 -6.35
CA ALA A 141 -13.56 -2.67 -5.13
C ALA A 141 -12.71 -1.92 -4.09
N HIS A 142 -13.17 -0.75 -3.61
CA HIS A 142 -12.41 0.07 -2.65
C HIS A 142 -12.26 -0.56 -1.25
N ALA A 143 -12.89 -1.70 -0.99
CA ALA A 143 -12.68 -2.44 0.26
C ALA A 143 -11.32 -3.17 0.22
N GLN A 144 -10.22 -2.42 0.30
CA GLN A 144 -8.84 -2.94 0.24
C GLN A 144 -8.04 -2.39 1.43
N ASN A 145 -8.04 -3.17 2.51
CA ASN A 145 -7.35 -2.79 3.74
C ASN A 145 -5.83 -2.85 3.59
N ASP A 146 -5.34 -3.69 2.68
CA ASP A 146 -3.92 -3.76 2.33
C ASP A 146 -3.40 -2.44 1.74
N ALA A 147 -4.10 -1.85 0.78
CA ALA A 147 -3.70 -0.59 0.16
C ALA A 147 -3.59 0.55 1.19
N LEU A 148 -4.58 0.66 2.07
CA LEU A 148 -4.57 1.63 3.16
C LEU A 148 -3.47 1.31 4.20
N GLY A 149 -3.25 0.03 4.48
CA GLY A 149 -2.19 -0.44 5.36
C GLY A 149 -0.80 -0.13 4.82
N TYR A 150 -0.55 -0.37 3.53
CA TYR A 150 0.70 -0.03 2.86
C TYR A 150 1.01 1.47 2.94
N PHE A 151 0.01 2.33 2.69
CA PHE A 151 0.21 3.77 2.83
C PHE A 151 0.59 4.15 4.27
N LEU A 152 -0.20 3.73 5.26
CA LEU A 152 0.08 4.02 6.66
C LEU A 152 1.45 3.52 7.10
N TRP A 153 1.85 2.32 6.63
CA TRP A 153 3.13 1.72 6.92
C TRP A 153 4.29 2.56 6.39
N LEU A 154 4.30 2.86 5.08
CA LEU A 154 5.43 3.57 4.47
C LEU A 154 5.51 5.01 4.95
N TYR A 155 4.38 5.73 5.02
CA TYR A 155 4.36 7.09 5.53
C TYR A 155 4.92 7.18 6.96
N SER A 156 4.41 6.34 7.87
CA SER A 156 4.89 6.31 9.26
C SER A 156 6.36 5.94 9.35
N ARG A 157 6.85 5.03 8.51
CA ARG A 157 8.26 4.62 8.45
C ARG A 157 9.16 5.76 8.01
N LEU A 158 8.84 6.46 6.92
CA LEU A 158 9.62 7.58 6.42
C LEU A 158 9.60 8.75 7.41
N ALA A 159 8.46 9.03 8.02
CA ALA A 159 8.31 10.05 9.04
C ALA A 159 9.16 9.74 10.30
N HIS A 160 9.10 8.51 10.79
CA HIS A 160 9.87 8.14 11.98
C HIS A 160 11.39 8.09 11.73
N GLN A 161 11.82 7.96 10.47
CA GLN A 161 13.22 8.07 10.03
C GLN A 161 13.64 9.51 9.72
N GLN A 162 12.77 10.49 9.97
CA GLN A 162 13.01 11.91 9.73
C GLN A 162 13.26 12.26 8.24
N ILE A 163 12.76 11.43 7.33
CA ILE A 163 12.77 11.69 5.90
C ILE A 163 11.66 12.66 5.51
N LEU A 164 10.53 12.61 6.21
CA LEU A 164 9.41 13.53 6.03
C LEU A 164 9.42 14.55 7.15
N GLU A 165 9.23 15.82 6.78
CA GLU A 165 8.79 16.83 7.73
C GLU A 165 7.30 16.60 8.01
N ILE A 166 6.95 16.45 9.29
CA ILE A 166 5.58 16.13 9.71
C ILE A 166 5.04 17.20 10.66
N HIS A 167 3.73 17.40 10.59
CA HIS A 167 2.98 18.33 11.42
C HIS A 167 1.86 17.60 12.15
N GLN A 168 1.23 18.25 13.14
CA GLN A 168 0.12 17.65 13.90
C GLN A 168 -1.03 17.18 12.98
N GLU A 169 -1.29 17.92 11.91
CA GLU A 169 -2.33 17.55 10.92
C GLU A 169 -2.06 16.22 10.21
N ASP A 170 -0.78 15.85 10.02
CA ASP A 170 -0.40 14.53 9.50
C ASP A 170 -0.78 13.44 10.50
N ILE A 171 -0.44 13.66 11.77
CA ILE A 171 -0.76 12.74 12.86
C ILE A 171 -2.27 12.59 13.00
N ASP A 172 -3.03 13.68 12.87
CA ASP A 172 -4.49 13.64 12.90
C ASP A 172 -5.07 12.81 11.75
N MET A 173 -4.47 12.90 10.56
CA MET A 173 -4.86 12.04 9.43
C MET A 173 -4.48 10.59 9.69
N LEU A 174 -3.26 10.30 10.17
CA LEU A 174 -2.83 8.93 10.51
C LEU A 174 -3.71 8.33 11.63
N ALA A 175 -4.19 9.18 12.56
CA ALA A 175 -5.17 8.77 13.58
C ALA A 175 -6.48 8.28 12.96
N LEU A 176 -6.96 8.94 11.90
CA LEU A 176 -8.16 8.49 11.18
C LEU A 176 -7.98 7.09 10.58
N PHE A 177 -6.80 6.75 10.04
CA PHE A 177 -6.51 5.38 9.59
C PHE A 177 -6.61 4.37 10.73
N ALA A 178 -6.00 4.66 11.89
CA ALA A 178 -6.04 3.76 13.04
C ALA A 178 -7.48 3.57 13.57
N LEU A 179 -8.25 4.66 13.64
CA LEU A 179 -9.65 4.63 14.06
C LEU A 179 -10.56 3.93 13.04
N TYR A 180 -10.30 4.12 11.76
CA TYR A 180 -10.98 3.38 10.68
C TYR A 180 -10.73 1.88 10.82
N PHE A 181 -9.47 1.43 10.90
CA PHE A 181 -9.15 0.02 11.08
C PHE A 181 -9.76 -0.57 12.34
N LYS A 182 -9.84 0.20 13.42
CA LYS A 182 -10.57 -0.19 14.64
C LYS A 182 -12.05 -0.39 14.34
N THR A 183 -12.68 0.56 13.67
CA THR A 183 -14.14 0.60 13.44
C THR A 183 -14.58 -0.53 12.54
N ILE A 184 -13.90 -0.78 11.44
CA ILE A 184 -14.20 -1.89 10.53
C ILE A 184 -13.81 -3.25 11.11
N ARG A 185 -13.07 -3.26 12.24
CA ARG A 185 -12.48 -4.48 12.82
C ARG A 185 -11.63 -5.23 11.80
N TYR A 186 -10.60 -4.56 11.23
CA TYR A 186 -9.78 -5.06 10.12
C TYR A 186 -9.33 -6.53 10.27
N TRP A 187 -9.15 -7.03 11.53
CA TRP A 187 -8.80 -8.43 11.82
C TRP A 187 -9.95 -9.42 11.57
N LYS A 188 -11.13 -8.95 11.18
CA LYS A 188 -12.35 -9.74 10.87
C LYS A 188 -13.04 -9.24 9.61
N ASP A 189 -12.71 -8.06 9.14
CA ASP A 189 -13.27 -7.47 7.92
C ASP A 189 -12.90 -8.34 6.72
N GLU A 190 -13.82 -8.43 5.79
CA GLU A 190 -13.56 -9.05 4.50
C GLU A 190 -13.27 -7.95 3.50
N ASP A 191 -12.13 -8.03 2.85
CA ASP A 191 -11.72 -7.10 1.81
C ASP A 191 -11.41 -7.81 0.49
N SER A 192 -11.31 -7.04 -0.58
CA SER A 192 -11.01 -7.57 -1.91
C SER A 192 -9.52 -7.91 -2.07
N GLY A 193 -8.69 -7.39 -1.17
CA GLY A 193 -7.27 -7.67 -1.12
C GLY A 193 -6.52 -7.24 -2.37
N HIS A 194 -5.37 -7.84 -2.53
CA HIS A 194 -4.37 -7.53 -3.55
C HIS A 194 -4.89 -7.68 -4.99
N TRP A 195 -5.73 -8.70 -5.22
CA TRP A 195 -6.21 -9.06 -6.55
C TRP A 195 -7.60 -8.51 -6.89
N GLU A 196 -8.16 -7.64 -6.02
CA GLU A 196 -9.47 -7.01 -6.24
C GLU A 196 -10.61 -8.02 -6.47
N GLU A 197 -10.51 -9.17 -5.83
CA GLU A 197 -11.43 -10.29 -5.98
C GLU A 197 -12.59 -10.26 -4.98
N THR A 198 -13.32 -11.37 -4.94
CA THR A 198 -14.35 -11.60 -3.92
C THR A 198 -13.78 -11.38 -2.52
N ARG A 199 -14.46 -10.56 -1.73
CA ARG A 199 -14.05 -10.18 -0.38
C ARG A 199 -13.84 -11.39 0.51
N LYS A 200 -12.70 -11.39 1.20
CA LYS A 200 -12.24 -12.46 2.09
C LYS A 200 -11.42 -11.88 3.25
N LYS A 201 -11.16 -12.67 4.27
CA LYS A 201 -10.21 -12.31 5.33
C LYS A 201 -8.83 -12.79 4.89
N SER A 202 -7.99 -11.88 4.49
CA SER A 202 -6.66 -12.16 3.93
C SER A 202 -5.57 -11.96 4.95
N ALA A 203 -4.62 -12.90 5.02
CA ALA A 203 -3.45 -12.76 5.88
C ALA A 203 -2.57 -11.58 5.45
N SER A 204 -2.40 -11.38 4.12
CA SER A 204 -1.69 -10.24 3.55
C SER A 204 -2.28 -8.91 4.01
N SER A 205 -3.60 -8.71 3.86
CA SER A 205 -4.27 -7.47 4.27
C SER A 205 -4.19 -7.23 5.78
N ILE A 206 -4.41 -8.28 6.60
CA ILE A 206 -4.30 -8.15 8.06
C ILE A 206 -2.85 -7.88 8.46
N GLY A 207 -1.89 -8.56 7.81
CA GLY A 207 -0.46 -8.46 8.11
C GLY A 207 0.09 -7.06 7.89
N VAL A 208 -0.22 -6.45 6.74
CA VAL A 208 0.25 -5.11 6.45
C VAL A 208 -0.37 -4.06 7.37
N VAL A 209 -1.65 -4.22 7.76
CA VAL A 209 -2.25 -3.31 8.76
C VAL A 209 -1.57 -3.46 10.12
N VAL A 210 -1.21 -4.68 10.55
CA VAL A 210 -0.42 -4.90 11.78
C VAL A 210 0.94 -4.20 11.68
N ALA A 211 1.64 -4.36 10.57
CA ALA A 211 2.94 -3.71 10.33
C ALA A 211 2.79 -2.18 10.36
N ALA A 212 1.77 -1.64 9.71
CA ALA A 212 1.48 -0.22 9.68
C ALA A 212 1.22 0.37 11.07
N LEU A 213 0.42 -0.32 11.89
CA LEU A 213 0.14 0.11 13.26
C LEU A 213 1.38 0.06 14.15
N LYS A 214 2.31 -0.87 13.91
CA LYS A 214 3.61 -0.93 14.59
C LYS A 214 4.50 0.25 14.18
N GLU A 215 4.57 0.59 12.91
CA GLU A 215 5.34 1.76 12.44
C GLU A 215 4.75 3.07 12.97
N LEU A 216 3.42 3.23 12.97
CA LEU A 216 2.77 4.38 13.59
C LEU A 216 3.09 4.46 15.10
N GLN A 217 3.10 3.34 15.82
CA GLN A 217 3.48 3.31 17.22
C GLN A 217 4.94 3.73 17.42
N GLN A 218 5.85 3.33 16.53
CA GLN A 218 7.26 3.76 16.55
C GLN A 218 7.39 5.27 16.29
N LEU A 219 6.65 5.80 15.32
CA LEU A 219 6.60 7.23 15.04
C LEU A 219 6.19 8.03 16.29
N LEU A 220 5.07 7.68 16.92
CA LEU A 220 4.57 8.38 18.10
C LEU A 220 5.51 8.26 19.33
N ARG A 221 6.29 7.18 19.44
CA ARG A 221 7.29 7.03 20.48
C ARG A 221 8.55 7.88 20.26
N LYS A 222 8.88 8.19 19.03
CA LYS A 222 10.09 8.95 18.65
C LYS A 222 9.86 10.45 18.49
N THR A 223 8.62 10.88 18.47
CA THR A 223 8.23 12.27 18.28
C THR A 223 7.45 12.77 19.50
N SER A 224 7.30 14.10 19.59
CA SER A 224 6.41 14.74 20.58
C SER A 224 4.94 14.71 20.15
N PHE A 225 4.65 14.24 18.94
CA PHE A 225 3.29 14.15 18.42
C PHE A 225 2.54 12.96 19.03
N ASP A 226 1.24 13.14 19.25
CA ASP A 226 0.33 12.07 19.67
C ASP A 226 -1.10 12.41 19.25
N PHE A 227 -1.97 11.43 19.29
CA PHE A 227 -3.40 11.64 19.22
C PHE A 227 -4.10 10.95 20.40
N LYS A 228 -5.26 11.48 20.79
CA LYS A 228 -6.01 10.92 21.92
C LYS A 228 -7.18 10.07 21.44
N TYR A 229 -7.37 8.94 22.07
CA TYR A 229 -8.56 8.14 21.93
C TYR A 229 -9.24 7.98 23.29
N LYS A 230 -10.48 8.49 23.44
CA LYS A 230 -11.22 8.52 24.72
C LYS A 230 -10.40 9.20 25.83
N ASN A 231 -9.81 10.33 25.54
CA ASN A 231 -8.96 11.13 26.43
C ASN A 231 -7.70 10.42 26.95
N LYS A 232 -7.28 9.32 26.32
CA LYS A 232 -6.04 8.59 26.63
C LYS A 232 -5.08 8.62 25.44
N PRO A 233 -3.77 8.54 25.65
CA PRO A 233 -2.79 8.43 24.57
C PRO A 233 -3.10 7.26 23.64
N ALA A 234 -2.76 7.42 22.35
CA ALA A 234 -3.02 6.43 21.31
C ALA A 234 -2.36 5.07 21.53
N THR A 235 -1.25 5.05 22.26
CA THR A 235 -0.42 3.84 22.47
C THR A 235 -1.23 2.62 22.91
N GLY A 236 -2.11 2.80 23.91
CA GLY A 236 -2.95 1.70 24.41
C GLY A 236 -4.02 1.22 23.40
N LEU A 237 -4.47 2.09 22.50
CA LEU A 237 -5.34 1.71 21.37
C LEU A 237 -4.54 0.88 20.36
N LEU A 238 -3.39 1.38 19.91
CA LEU A 238 -2.55 0.71 18.92
C LEU A 238 -2.13 -0.67 19.36
N GLU A 239 -1.69 -0.84 20.63
CA GLU A 239 -1.34 -2.15 21.19
C GLU A 239 -2.49 -3.15 21.12
N LYS A 240 -3.72 -2.71 21.44
CA LYS A 240 -4.90 -3.58 21.36
C LYS A 240 -5.21 -3.98 19.93
N LEU A 241 -5.07 -3.06 18.98
CA LEU A 241 -5.31 -3.33 17.56
C LEU A 241 -4.26 -4.31 17.02
N ILE A 242 -2.98 -4.09 17.29
CA ILE A 242 -1.87 -4.97 16.90
C ILE A 242 -2.11 -6.38 17.43
N LYS A 243 -2.37 -6.55 18.74
CA LYS A 243 -2.63 -7.86 19.35
C LYS A 243 -3.81 -8.60 18.70
N ARG A 244 -4.86 -7.88 18.31
CA ARG A 244 -6.02 -8.47 17.60
C ARG A 244 -5.67 -8.96 16.20
N GLY A 245 -4.91 -8.19 15.46
CA GLY A 245 -4.43 -8.58 14.13
C GLY A 245 -3.50 -9.78 14.20
N GLU A 246 -2.51 -9.77 15.10
CA GLU A 246 -1.59 -10.89 15.31
C GLU A 246 -2.33 -12.18 15.72
N LYS A 247 -3.37 -12.07 16.57
CA LYS A 247 -4.20 -13.22 16.91
C LYS A 247 -4.97 -13.75 15.71
N ALA A 248 -5.44 -12.90 14.81
CA ALA A 248 -6.11 -13.30 13.57
C ALA A 248 -5.13 -13.99 12.62
N LEU A 249 -3.94 -13.42 12.43
CA LEU A 249 -2.87 -13.99 11.60
C LEU A 249 -2.49 -15.40 12.02
N ARG A 250 -2.28 -15.65 13.33
CA ARG A 250 -1.97 -17.00 13.84
C ARG A 250 -3.03 -18.05 13.53
N ARG A 251 -4.26 -17.64 13.18
CA ARG A 251 -5.34 -18.55 12.81
C ARG A 251 -5.43 -18.83 11.31
N ILE A 252 -4.86 -17.92 10.49
CA ILE A 252 -4.91 -18.01 9.04
C ILE A 252 -3.63 -18.64 8.51
N LEU A 253 -2.47 -18.19 9.03
CA LEU A 253 -1.16 -18.68 8.59
C LEU A 253 -0.98 -20.18 8.88
N PRO A 254 -0.29 -20.92 7.99
CA PRO A 254 0.47 -20.48 6.83
C PRO A 254 -0.38 -20.22 5.56
N GLY A 255 -1.69 -20.34 5.62
CA GLY A 255 -2.55 -20.04 4.47
C GLY A 255 -2.76 -18.54 4.29
N GLU A 256 -3.06 -18.11 3.09
CA GLU A 256 -3.45 -16.72 2.82
C GLU A 256 -4.88 -16.44 3.25
N CYS A 257 -5.78 -17.39 3.06
CA CYS A 257 -7.18 -17.24 3.45
C CYS A 257 -7.74 -18.59 3.87
N ILE A 258 -8.28 -18.67 5.09
CA ILE A 258 -8.97 -19.85 5.59
C ILE A 258 -10.36 -19.44 6.01
N GLN A 259 -11.36 -19.81 5.20
CA GLN A 259 -12.78 -19.56 5.47
C GLN A 259 -13.60 -20.84 5.21
N ARG A 260 -14.81 -20.89 5.77
CA ARG A 260 -15.70 -22.06 5.62
C ARG A 260 -16.11 -22.33 4.16
N ALA A 261 -16.29 -21.28 3.36
CA ALA A 261 -16.59 -21.44 1.95
C ALA A 261 -15.29 -21.78 1.18
N SER A 262 -15.26 -22.96 0.54
CA SER A 262 -14.09 -23.45 -0.18
C SER A 262 -13.57 -22.49 -1.26
N ALA A 263 -14.47 -21.77 -1.95
CA ALA A 263 -14.12 -20.76 -2.95
C ALA A 263 -13.35 -19.56 -2.39
N LYS A 264 -13.35 -19.35 -1.07
CA LYS A 264 -12.63 -18.26 -0.40
C LYS A 264 -11.33 -18.74 0.26
N ASN A 265 -11.09 -20.05 0.26
CA ASN A 265 -9.88 -20.60 0.85
C ASN A 265 -8.73 -20.53 -0.14
N ARG A 266 -7.64 -19.92 0.27
CA ARG A 266 -6.39 -19.87 -0.48
C ARG A 266 -5.24 -20.26 0.40
N ARG A 267 -4.36 -21.11 -0.14
CA ARG A 267 -3.12 -21.50 0.53
C ARG A 267 -2.02 -20.49 0.30
N TYR A 268 -2.04 -19.85 -0.84
CA TYR A 268 -1.06 -18.85 -1.27
C TYR A 268 -1.78 -17.64 -1.86
N ASP A 269 -1.18 -16.48 -1.73
CA ASP A 269 -1.50 -15.31 -2.54
C ASP A 269 -0.47 -15.31 -3.68
N ALA A 270 -0.86 -15.91 -4.78
CA ALA A 270 0.04 -16.04 -5.93
C ALA A 270 -0.03 -14.82 -6.82
#